data_f98c5e79a60a7fb8fbd4ee1238489e40
#
_entry.id   f98c5e79a60a7fb8fbd4ee1238489e40
#
_cell.length_a   1.000
_cell.length_b   1.000
_cell.length_c   1.000
_cell.angle_alpha   90.00
_cell.angle_beta   90.00
_cell.angle_gamma   90.00
#
_symmetry.space_group_name_H-M   'P 1'
#
loop_
_entity.id
_entity.type
_entity.pdbx_description
1 polymer ?
#
loop_
_entity_poly.entity_id
_entity_poly.type
_entity_poly.pdbx_seq_one_letter_code
_entity_poly.pdbx_strand_id
1 'polypeptide(L)'
;LALNGLIYLVWPPVLWSLILMGPLILVGLMDMTQTRHSVLRNFPVVGHMRYFLELISPEIRQYFIESDTSGTPFNRQERSVVYERAKNVRDTVPFGTVRDVYATGYEWVNHSLSPKHLDLDEVRVQVGGKDCTKPYSASLLNISAMSYGALSENAVIALNKGAKMGHFAHNTGEGSISPYHQQGGDLIWQIGTGYFGCRTEDGKFNPDMFQEKSTQEQVKMIEIKLSQGAKPGHGGILPAAKLTEEIAQIRSVPMGRDVNSPPGHTAFTTPLELVQFIKQLRELSGGKPIGFKL
;
A
#
# COMPACT_ATOMS: atom_id res chain seq x y z
N LEU A 1 25.68 32.08 -28.46
CA LEU A 1 26.99 32.53 -27.97
C LEU A 1 27.66 33.50 -28.95
N ALA A 2 27.83 33.15 -30.23
CA ALA A 2 28.47 34.01 -31.22
C ALA A 2 27.75 35.37 -31.37
N LEU A 3 26.42 35.36 -31.41
CA LEU A 3 25.61 36.59 -31.45
C LEU A 3 25.81 37.47 -30.19
N ASN A 4 25.87 36.86 -29.00
CA ASN A 4 26.16 37.59 -27.77
C ASN A 4 27.55 38.23 -27.78
N GLY A 5 28.53 37.55 -28.36
CA GLY A 5 29.88 38.10 -28.55
C GLY A 5 29.90 39.33 -29.50
N LEU A 6 29.12 39.30 -30.54
CA LEU A 6 28.98 40.45 -31.46
C LEU A 6 28.24 41.63 -30.79
N ILE A 7 27.14 41.35 -30.11
CA ILE A 7 26.36 42.39 -29.40
C ILE A 7 27.15 43.00 -28.24
N TYR A 8 28.00 42.21 -27.57
CA TYR A 8 28.86 42.72 -26.49
C TYR A 8 29.73 43.90 -26.89
N LEU A 9 30.19 43.94 -28.14
CA LEU A 9 31.00 45.05 -28.67
C LEU A 9 30.26 46.39 -28.67
N VAL A 10 28.92 46.36 -28.69
CA VAL A 10 28.05 47.55 -28.73
C VAL A 10 27.32 47.74 -27.40
N TRP A 11 26.97 46.65 -26.72
CA TRP A 11 26.16 46.64 -25.51
C TRP A 11 26.62 45.58 -24.50
N PRO A 12 27.60 45.90 -23.63
CA PRO A 12 28.17 44.96 -22.65
C PRO A 12 27.17 44.27 -21.74
N PRO A 13 26.03 44.87 -21.33
CA PRO A 13 25.05 44.17 -20.49
C PRO A 13 24.46 42.90 -21.08
N VAL A 14 24.60 42.63 -22.39
CA VAL A 14 24.17 41.40 -23.01
C VAL A 14 24.77 40.15 -22.35
N LEU A 15 25.94 40.28 -21.69
CA LEU A 15 26.55 39.16 -20.98
C LEU A 15 25.69 38.63 -19.83
N TRP A 16 24.79 39.45 -19.26
CA TRP A 16 23.83 38.96 -18.25
C TRP A 16 22.91 37.86 -18.80
N SER A 17 22.68 37.82 -20.13
CA SER A 17 21.93 36.74 -20.75
C SER A 17 22.60 35.36 -20.56
N LEU A 18 23.92 35.33 -20.34
CA LEU A 18 24.66 34.09 -20.10
C LEU A 18 24.29 33.40 -18.77
N ILE A 19 23.77 34.17 -17.81
CA ILE A 19 23.27 33.61 -16.55
C ILE A 19 22.14 32.66 -16.81
N LEU A 20 21.26 32.94 -17.79
CA LEU A 20 20.17 32.07 -18.19
C LEU A 20 20.62 31.04 -19.26
N MET A 21 21.35 31.52 -20.27
CA MET A 21 21.76 30.67 -21.40
C MET A 21 22.82 29.66 -21.01
N GLY A 22 23.73 29.98 -20.08
CA GLY A 22 24.79 29.07 -19.65
C GLY A 22 24.23 27.73 -19.09
N PRO A 23 23.37 27.76 -18.07
CA PRO A 23 22.73 26.55 -17.58
C PRO A 23 21.93 25.78 -18.64
N LEU A 24 21.19 26.48 -19.52
CA LEU A 24 20.43 25.84 -20.59
C LEU A 24 21.33 25.14 -21.60
N ILE A 25 22.48 25.73 -21.94
CA ILE A 25 23.48 25.11 -22.84
C ILE A 25 24.07 23.85 -22.16
N LEU A 26 24.41 23.94 -20.89
CA LEU A 26 24.94 22.79 -20.13
C LEU A 26 23.91 21.64 -20.08
N VAL A 27 22.66 21.95 -19.76
CA VAL A 27 21.58 20.95 -19.79
C VAL A 27 21.44 20.36 -21.19
N GLY A 28 21.43 21.18 -22.23
CA GLY A 28 21.33 20.71 -23.60
C GLY A 28 22.47 19.77 -24.02
N LEU A 29 23.71 20.09 -23.64
CA LEU A 29 24.86 19.22 -23.90
C LEU A 29 24.77 17.89 -23.13
N MET A 30 24.33 17.94 -21.86
CA MET A 30 24.08 16.72 -21.08
C MET A 30 22.99 15.87 -21.71
N ASP A 31 21.89 16.47 -22.16
CA ASP A 31 20.80 15.76 -22.81
C ASP A 31 21.27 15.06 -24.10
N MET A 32 22.09 15.71 -24.89
CA MET A 32 22.61 15.15 -26.16
C MET A 32 23.57 13.97 -25.93
N THR A 33 24.31 13.99 -24.83
CA THR A 33 25.34 12.97 -24.55
C THR A 33 24.82 11.76 -23.76
N GLN A 34 23.73 11.92 -23.01
CA GLN A 34 23.14 10.81 -22.26
C GLN A 34 22.45 9.79 -23.18
N THR A 35 22.36 8.51 -22.73
CA THR A 35 21.80 7.40 -23.48
C THR A 35 20.48 6.86 -22.93
N ARG A 36 20.05 7.31 -21.74
CA ARG A 36 18.89 6.78 -21.03
C ARG A 36 17.54 7.24 -21.59
N HIS A 37 17.45 8.49 -22.04
CA HIS A 37 16.21 9.12 -22.47
C HIS A 37 16.33 9.62 -23.92
N SER A 38 15.76 8.87 -24.85
CA SER A 38 15.79 9.23 -26.30
C SER A 38 15.11 10.56 -26.59
N VAL A 39 14.03 10.90 -25.85
CA VAL A 39 13.32 12.18 -26.02
C VAL A 39 14.23 13.36 -25.68
N LEU A 40 14.94 13.32 -24.55
CA LEU A 40 15.86 14.40 -24.17
C LEU A 40 17.02 14.53 -25.16
N ARG A 41 17.56 13.41 -25.64
CA ARG A 41 18.64 13.41 -26.61
C ARG A 41 18.22 14.03 -27.96
N ASN A 42 16.99 13.75 -28.41
CA ASN A 42 16.49 14.27 -29.68
C ASN A 42 15.94 15.69 -29.57
N PHE A 43 15.48 16.09 -28.40
CA PHE A 43 14.93 17.40 -28.09
C PHE A 43 15.58 17.98 -26.82
N PRO A 44 16.88 18.35 -26.88
CA PRO A 44 17.60 18.87 -25.72
C PRO A 44 16.89 20.07 -25.10
N VAL A 45 16.91 20.17 -23.78
CA VAL A 45 16.23 21.20 -22.98
C VAL A 45 14.71 21.12 -23.09
N VAL A 46 14.14 21.21 -24.29
CA VAL A 46 12.68 21.24 -24.52
C VAL A 46 12.02 19.91 -24.12
N GLY A 47 12.71 18.80 -24.24
CA GLY A 47 12.23 17.48 -23.84
C GLY A 47 11.87 17.37 -22.37
N HIS A 48 12.49 18.18 -21.50
CA HIS A 48 12.15 18.23 -20.08
C HIS A 48 10.71 18.71 -19.82
N MET A 49 10.15 19.54 -20.71
CA MET A 49 8.75 19.99 -20.61
C MET A 49 7.78 18.80 -20.64
N ARG A 50 8.07 17.80 -21.46
CA ARG A 50 7.25 16.57 -21.50
C ARG A 50 7.22 15.88 -20.13
N TYR A 51 8.38 15.66 -19.52
CA TYR A 51 8.45 15.00 -18.22
C TYR A 51 7.84 15.84 -17.10
N PHE A 52 7.98 17.16 -17.19
CA PHE A 52 7.30 18.06 -16.27
C PHE A 52 5.78 17.96 -16.41
N LEU A 53 5.24 17.93 -17.62
CA LEU A 53 3.80 17.75 -17.85
C LEU A 53 3.31 16.36 -17.41
N GLU A 54 4.13 15.32 -17.61
CA GLU A 54 3.83 13.97 -17.09
C GLU A 54 3.78 13.97 -15.54
N LEU A 55 4.68 14.70 -14.89
CA LEU A 55 4.73 14.81 -13.42
C LEU A 55 3.47 15.45 -12.85
N ILE A 56 2.98 16.55 -13.45
CA ILE A 56 1.80 17.28 -12.97
C ILE A 56 0.47 16.77 -13.56
N SER A 57 0.54 15.79 -14.47
CA SER A 57 -0.66 15.24 -15.14
C SER A 57 -1.69 14.67 -14.18
N PRO A 58 -1.33 13.93 -13.11
CA PRO A 58 -2.31 13.42 -12.16
C PRO A 58 -3.13 14.52 -11.48
N GLU A 59 -2.47 15.61 -11.08
CA GLU A 59 -3.12 16.74 -10.42
C GLU A 59 -4.03 17.51 -11.39
N ILE A 60 -3.56 17.74 -12.61
CA ILE A 60 -4.38 18.39 -13.66
C ILE A 60 -5.63 17.55 -13.93
N ARG A 61 -5.47 16.23 -14.09
CA ARG A 61 -6.59 15.32 -14.31
C ARG A 61 -7.58 15.35 -13.14
N GLN A 62 -7.06 15.22 -11.91
CA GLN A 62 -7.89 15.13 -10.70
C GLN A 62 -8.65 16.41 -10.40
N TYR A 63 -8.06 17.58 -10.62
CA TYR A 63 -8.65 18.86 -10.20
C TYR A 63 -9.38 19.60 -11.31
N PHE A 64 -9.04 19.34 -12.59
CA PHE A 64 -9.57 20.14 -13.71
C PHE A 64 -10.32 19.32 -14.75
N ILE A 65 -10.03 18.03 -14.90
CA ILE A 65 -10.59 17.20 -15.97
C ILE A 65 -11.61 16.19 -15.44
N GLU A 66 -11.35 15.60 -14.28
CA GLU A 66 -12.19 14.56 -13.70
C GLU A 66 -13.54 15.14 -13.23
N SER A 67 -14.65 14.58 -13.72
CA SER A 67 -15.97 14.89 -13.18
C SER A 67 -16.25 14.18 -11.86
N ASP A 68 -17.32 14.56 -11.17
CA ASP A 68 -17.67 13.98 -9.86
C ASP A 68 -17.93 12.46 -9.94
N THR A 69 -18.32 11.94 -11.10
CA THR A 69 -18.71 10.53 -11.29
C THR A 69 -17.82 9.73 -12.21
N SER A 70 -16.77 10.31 -12.85
CA SER A 70 -15.97 9.65 -13.90
C SER A 70 -14.66 9.04 -13.44
N GLY A 71 -14.21 9.28 -12.21
CA GLY A 71 -12.93 8.78 -11.69
C GLY A 71 -12.93 7.28 -11.45
N THR A 72 -11.75 6.66 -11.61
CA THR A 72 -11.54 5.23 -11.35
C THR A 72 -10.29 5.01 -10.51
N PRO A 73 -10.22 3.98 -9.64
CA PRO A 73 -11.28 3.00 -9.30
C PRO A 73 -12.40 3.59 -8.46
N PHE A 74 -12.21 4.76 -7.84
CA PHE A 74 -13.20 5.50 -7.06
C PHE A 74 -13.33 6.91 -7.62
N ASN A 75 -14.53 7.31 -7.96
CA ASN A 75 -14.80 8.64 -8.44
C ASN A 75 -14.72 9.69 -7.30
N ARG A 76 -14.78 10.98 -7.66
CA ARG A 76 -14.64 12.08 -6.70
C ARG A 76 -15.72 12.05 -5.62
N GLN A 77 -16.95 11.72 -5.99
CA GLN A 77 -18.07 11.63 -5.05
C GLN A 77 -17.83 10.51 -4.01
N GLU A 78 -17.29 9.37 -4.42
CA GLU A 78 -16.95 8.27 -3.50
C GLU A 78 -15.79 8.64 -2.59
N ARG A 79 -14.75 9.29 -3.13
CA ARG A 79 -13.62 9.76 -2.32
C ARG A 79 -14.01 10.84 -1.32
N SER A 80 -14.98 11.68 -1.63
CA SER A 80 -15.45 12.75 -0.74
C SER A 80 -15.99 12.22 0.58
N VAL A 81 -16.61 11.04 0.57
CA VAL A 81 -17.10 10.38 1.79
C VAL A 81 -15.94 10.16 2.79
N VAL A 82 -14.78 9.69 2.33
CA VAL A 82 -13.61 9.48 3.18
C VAL A 82 -13.09 10.81 3.74
N TYR A 83 -13.01 11.85 2.91
CA TYR A 83 -12.51 13.16 3.34
C TYR A 83 -13.45 13.84 4.35
N GLU A 84 -14.75 13.72 4.14
CA GLU A 84 -15.76 14.29 5.04
C GLU A 84 -15.76 13.57 6.39
N ARG A 85 -15.65 12.23 6.39
CA ARG A 85 -15.53 11.43 7.62
C ARG A 85 -14.22 11.75 8.37
N ALA A 86 -13.10 11.83 7.68
CA ALA A 86 -11.81 12.17 8.29
C ALA A 86 -11.82 13.57 8.95
N LYS A 87 -12.59 14.51 8.41
CA LYS A 87 -12.75 15.87 8.95
C LYS A 87 -13.91 15.98 9.96
N ASN A 88 -14.73 14.95 10.07
CA ASN A 88 -15.94 14.94 10.91
C ASN A 88 -16.89 16.13 10.61
N VAL A 89 -17.04 16.49 9.33
CA VAL A 89 -17.82 17.67 8.92
C VAL A 89 -19.20 17.34 8.36
N ARG A 90 -19.40 16.12 7.83
CA ARG A 90 -20.67 15.70 7.25
C ARG A 90 -20.84 14.18 7.40
N ASP A 91 -21.95 13.75 7.94
CA ASP A 91 -22.32 12.33 8.11
C ASP A 91 -23.43 11.89 7.15
N THR A 92 -24.20 12.82 6.64
CA THR A 92 -25.32 12.59 5.71
C THR A 92 -25.21 13.46 4.48
N VAL A 93 -25.78 13.00 3.36
CA VAL A 93 -25.89 13.75 2.11
C VAL A 93 -27.32 14.26 1.98
N PRO A 94 -27.55 15.54 1.61
CA PRO A 94 -28.89 16.07 1.34
C PRO A 94 -29.62 15.31 0.22
N PHE A 95 -30.91 15.56 0.05
CA PHE A 95 -31.70 15.00 -1.02
C PHE A 95 -31.08 15.20 -2.40
N GLY A 96 -31.19 14.16 -3.23
CA GLY A 96 -30.69 14.12 -4.59
C GLY A 96 -29.37 13.40 -4.72
N THR A 97 -29.12 12.96 -5.92
CA THR A 97 -27.86 12.32 -6.32
C THR A 97 -27.50 12.77 -7.72
N VAL A 98 -26.19 12.86 -8.00
CA VAL A 98 -25.67 13.09 -9.35
C VAL A 98 -25.45 11.77 -10.11
N ARG A 99 -25.73 10.63 -9.45
CA ARG A 99 -25.64 9.29 -10.06
C ARG A 99 -26.89 9.00 -10.87
N ASP A 100 -26.72 8.31 -12.00
CA ASP A 100 -27.83 7.74 -12.75
C ASP A 100 -28.34 6.48 -12.05
N VAL A 101 -29.35 6.64 -11.20
CA VAL A 101 -29.95 5.55 -10.41
C VAL A 101 -30.81 4.60 -11.26
N TYR A 102 -31.03 4.93 -12.54
CA TYR A 102 -31.73 4.09 -13.49
C TYR A 102 -30.81 3.35 -14.44
N ALA A 103 -29.50 3.57 -14.31
CA ALA A 103 -28.52 2.86 -15.13
C ALA A 103 -28.57 1.33 -14.88
N THR A 104 -28.41 0.56 -15.95
CA THR A 104 -28.33 -0.90 -15.83
C THR A 104 -27.14 -1.29 -14.93
N GLY A 105 -27.40 -2.15 -13.94
CA GLY A 105 -26.39 -2.58 -12.97
C GLY A 105 -26.25 -1.67 -11.76
N TYR A 106 -27.09 -0.63 -11.62
CA TYR A 106 -27.12 0.17 -10.40
C TYR A 106 -27.67 -0.66 -9.23
N GLU A 107 -26.94 -0.69 -8.13
CA GLU A 107 -27.28 -1.45 -6.93
C GLU A 107 -27.63 -0.51 -5.78
N TRP A 108 -28.65 -0.86 -4.99
CA TRP A 108 -29.04 -0.15 -3.78
C TRP A 108 -29.58 -1.09 -2.72
N VAL A 109 -29.65 -0.61 -1.50
CA VAL A 109 -30.27 -1.32 -0.39
C VAL A 109 -31.55 -0.61 0.00
N ASN A 110 -32.67 -1.33 0.06
CA ASN A 110 -33.92 -0.79 0.58
C ASN A 110 -33.84 -0.61 2.10
N HIS A 111 -34.43 0.44 2.59
CA HIS A 111 -34.58 0.64 4.04
C HIS A 111 -35.67 -0.27 4.62
N SER A 112 -35.53 -0.60 5.91
CA SER A 112 -36.53 -1.38 6.63
C SER A 112 -37.72 -0.51 7.04
N LEU A 113 -38.95 -1.09 6.98
CA LEU A 113 -40.16 -0.45 7.55
C LEU A 113 -40.09 -0.41 9.07
N SER A 114 -39.34 -1.34 9.70
CA SER A 114 -39.18 -1.42 11.16
C SER A 114 -37.69 -1.63 11.48
N PRO A 115 -36.88 -0.56 11.46
CA PRO A 115 -35.46 -0.67 11.71
C PRO A 115 -35.22 -1.05 13.16
N LYS A 116 -34.22 -1.92 13.38
CA LYS A 116 -33.69 -2.22 14.72
C LYS A 116 -32.55 -1.26 15.04
N HIS A 117 -32.55 -0.74 16.24
CA HIS A 117 -31.33 -0.17 16.81
C HIS A 117 -30.36 -1.33 17.11
N LEU A 118 -29.18 -1.25 16.52
CA LEU A 118 -28.06 -2.18 16.81
C LEU A 118 -27.03 -1.43 17.64
N ASP A 119 -26.56 -2.06 18.71
CA ASP A 119 -25.32 -1.61 19.33
C ASP A 119 -24.13 -1.98 18.41
N LEU A 120 -23.18 -1.07 18.24
CA LEU A 120 -22.00 -1.34 17.42
C LEU A 120 -21.19 -2.53 17.93
N ASP A 121 -21.24 -2.80 19.23
CA ASP A 121 -20.59 -3.95 19.84
C ASP A 121 -21.29 -5.28 19.50
N GLU A 122 -22.54 -5.26 19.04
CA GLU A 122 -23.26 -6.45 18.58
C GLU A 122 -22.92 -6.82 17.13
N VAL A 123 -22.34 -5.89 16.35
CA VAL A 123 -22.01 -6.09 14.92
C VAL A 123 -20.62 -6.69 14.78
N ARG A 124 -20.42 -7.88 15.35
CA ARG A 124 -19.14 -8.60 15.33
C ARG A 124 -19.35 -10.06 14.96
N VAL A 125 -18.29 -10.68 14.44
CA VAL A 125 -18.28 -12.08 14.04
C VAL A 125 -17.21 -12.81 14.84
N GLN A 126 -17.60 -13.92 15.46
CA GLN A 126 -16.65 -14.78 16.14
C GLN A 126 -15.86 -15.60 15.12
N VAL A 127 -14.56 -15.33 15.00
CA VAL A 127 -13.65 -16.06 14.13
C VAL A 127 -12.85 -17.06 14.93
N GLY A 128 -12.87 -18.32 14.49
CA GLY A 128 -12.25 -19.46 15.15
C GLY A 128 -13.24 -20.59 15.36
N GLY A 129 -12.90 -21.78 14.86
CA GLY A 129 -13.70 -23.00 15.03
C GLY A 129 -13.43 -23.71 16.36
N LYS A 130 -13.94 -24.95 16.47
CA LYS A 130 -13.82 -25.77 17.69
C LYS A 130 -12.37 -26.02 18.16
N ASP A 131 -11.44 -26.04 17.20
CA ASP A 131 -10.00 -26.27 17.47
C ASP A 131 -9.25 -24.97 17.83
N CYS A 132 -9.94 -23.85 17.89
CA CYS A 132 -9.35 -22.57 18.23
C CYS A 132 -9.63 -22.25 19.70
N THR A 133 -8.59 -22.22 20.52
CA THR A 133 -8.73 -21.95 21.96
C THR A 133 -8.74 -20.46 22.30
N LYS A 134 -8.35 -19.60 21.34
CA LYS A 134 -8.38 -18.15 21.46
C LYS A 134 -9.13 -17.51 20.28
N PRO A 135 -10.44 -17.75 20.16
CA PRO A 135 -11.23 -17.18 19.08
C PRO A 135 -11.21 -15.64 19.16
N TYR A 136 -11.33 -14.99 18.01
CA TYR A 136 -11.31 -13.53 17.90
C TYR A 136 -12.69 -12.99 17.50
N SER A 137 -13.20 -12.06 18.29
CA SER A 137 -14.40 -11.29 17.96
C SER A 137 -14.04 -10.18 16.97
N ALA A 138 -14.18 -10.45 15.69
CA ALA A 138 -13.80 -9.55 14.61
C ALA A 138 -14.91 -8.55 14.27
N SER A 139 -14.57 -7.31 14.02
CA SER A 139 -15.46 -6.34 13.40
C SER A 139 -15.77 -6.74 11.95
N LEU A 140 -16.90 -6.32 11.40
CA LEU A 140 -17.19 -6.44 9.98
C LEU A 140 -16.30 -5.53 9.12
N LEU A 141 -15.89 -4.39 9.65
CA LEU A 141 -14.93 -3.48 9.02
C LEU A 141 -13.55 -3.74 9.58
N ASN A 142 -12.57 -3.98 8.71
CA ASN A 142 -11.16 -4.14 9.07
C ASN A 142 -10.29 -3.45 8.03
N ILE A 143 -9.07 -3.05 8.43
CA ILE A 143 -8.10 -2.47 7.50
C ILE A 143 -7.41 -3.60 6.74
N SER A 144 -7.44 -3.50 5.41
CA SER A 144 -6.78 -4.45 4.50
C SER A 144 -5.26 -4.51 4.72
N ALA A 145 -4.62 -5.47 4.07
CA ALA A 145 -3.19 -5.74 4.15
C ALA A 145 -2.34 -4.52 3.73
N MET A 146 -1.74 -3.83 4.70
CA MET A 146 -0.95 -2.62 4.51
C MET A 146 0.41 -2.79 5.17
N SER A 147 1.44 -3.13 4.35
CA SER A 147 2.79 -3.38 4.85
C SER A 147 3.61 -2.12 4.96
N TYR A 148 4.47 -2.05 5.99
CA TYR A 148 5.52 -1.06 6.08
C TYR A 148 6.58 -1.32 4.99
N GLY A 149 7.01 -0.26 4.33
CA GLY A 149 7.87 -0.31 3.14
C GLY A 149 7.10 -0.29 1.82
N ALA A 150 5.83 -0.73 1.78
CA ALA A 150 4.87 -0.36 0.74
C ALA A 150 4.18 0.97 1.09
N LEU A 151 3.87 1.17 2.37
CA LEU A 151 3.39 2.43 2.94
C LEU A 151 4.46 3.06 3.83
N SER A 152 4.37 4.37 4.04
CA SER A 152 5.21 5.11 4.98
C SER A 152 4.88 4.76 6.45
N GLU A 153 5.81 5.04 7.35
CA GLU A 153 5.63 4.90 8.79
C GLU A 153 4.38 5.62 9.30
N ASN A 154 4.21 6.89 8.89
CA ASN A 154 3.07 7.71 9.33
C ASN A 154 1.72 7.13 8.87
N ALA A 155 1.66 6.57 7.66
CA ALA A 155 0.45 5.92 7.17
C ALA A 155 0.11 4.67 7.99
N VAL A 156 1.09 3.82 8.28
CA VAL A 156 0.90 2.60 9.09
C VAL A 156 0.49 2.95 10.52
N ILE A 157 1.14 3.95 11.15
CA ILE A 157 0.78 4.46 12.48
C ILE A 157 -0.66 4.95 12.50
N ALA A 158 -1.05 5.79 11.53
CA ALA A 158 -2.40 6.34 11.45
C ALA A 158 -3.46 5.24 11.31
N LEU A 159 -3.21 4.25 10.46
CA LEU A 159 -4.10 3.11 10.25
C LEU A 159 -4.24 2.27 11.55
N ASN A 160 -3.15 1.96 12.24
CA ASN A 160 -3.24 1.16 13.45
C ASN A 160 -3.85 1.93 14.64
N LYS A 161 -3.60 3.23 14.75
CA LYS A 161 -4.33 4.09 15.71
C LYS A 161 -5.83 4.14 15.40
N GLY A 162 -6.19 4.25 14.12
CA GLY A 162 -7.58 4.18 13.67
C GLY A 162 -8.23 2.84 14.02
N ALA A 163 -7.52 1.73 13.81
CA ALA A 163 -7.97 0.39 14.20
C ALA A 163 -8.24 0.29 15.72
N LYS A 164 -7.36 0.88 16.54
CA LYS A 164 -7.56 0.97 17.99
C LYS A 164 -8.81 1.77 18.35
N MET A 165 -8.99 2.95 17.75
CA MET A 165 -10.13 3.82 18.04
C MET A 165 -11.47 3.22 17.61
N GLY A 166 -11.48 2.48 16.48
CA GLY A 166 -12.67 1.85 15.93
C GLY A 166 -12.88 0.41 16.40
N HIS A 167 -12.04 -0.12 17.29
CA HIS A 167 -12.12 -1.51 17.78
C HIS A 167 -12.18 -2.57 16.68
N PHE A 168 -11.37 -2.40 15.63
CA PHE A 168 -11.25 -3.34 14.51
C PHE A 168 -9.79 -3.72 14.24
N ALA A 169 -9.57 -4.68 13.35
CA ALA A 169 -8.23 -5.17 13.07
C ALA A 169 -7.56 -4.41 11.92
N HIS A 170 -6.23 -4.32 12.02
CA HIS A 170 -5.33 -3.89 10.96
C HIS A 170 -4.51 -5.09 10.48
N ASN A 171 -4.67 -5.47 9.20
CA ASN A 171 -3.86 -6.51 8.59
C ASN A 171 -2.49 -5.94 8.20
N THR A 172 -1.42 -6.57 8.66
CA THR A 172 -0.04 -6.08 8.52
C THR A 172 0.50 -6.12 7.09
N GLY A 173 -0.18 -6.84 6.18
CA GLY A 173 0.45 -7.22 4.93
C GLY A 173 1.62 -8.17 5.12
N GLU A 174 2.22 -8.62 4.02
CA GLU A 174 3.28 -9.65 4.01
C GLU A 174 4.68 -9.15 4.42
N GLY A 175 4.82 -7.87 4.77
CA GLY A 175 6.11 -7.25 5.14
C GLY A 175 6.56 -7.47 6.59
N SER A 176 5.94 -8.37 7.33
CA SER A 176 6.10 -8.56 8.78
C SER A 176 5.42 -7.48 9.63
N ILE A 177 5.44 -7.67 10.95
CA ILE A 177 4.98 -6.69 11.94
C ILE A 177 6.12 -5.69 12.14
N SER A 178 5.86 -4.41 11.87
CA SER A 178 6.78 -3.31 12.18
C SER A 178 6.41 -2.64 13.50
N PRO A 179 7.31 -1.85 14.13
CA PRO A 179 6.98 -1.02 15.29
C PRO A 179 5.81 -0.07 15.02
N TYR A 180 5.63 0.34 13.78
CA TYR A 180 4.56 1.24 13.34
C TYR A 180 3.17 0.59 13.34
N HIS A 181 3.10 -0.75 13.23
CA HIS A 181 1.86 -1.52 13.42
C HIS A 181 1.48 -1.67 14.91
N GLN A 182 2.39 -1.39 15.83
CA GLN A 182 2.21 -1.65 17.27
C GLN A 182 1.69 -0.41 18.03
N GLN A 183 0.61 0.21 17.52
CA GLN A 183 -0.01 1.38 18.16
C GLN A 183 -1.24 1.01 19.03
N GLY A 184 -1.43 -0.27 19.29
CA GLY A 184 -2.48 -0.78 20.19
C GLY A 184 -3.79 -1.18 19.51
N GLY A 185 -3.91 -1.09 18.20
CA GLY A 185 -5.01 -1.70 17.42
C GLY A 185 -4.77 -3.18 17.21
N ASP A 186 -5.83 -3.99 17.17
CA ASP A 186 -5.74 -5.42 16.90
C ASP A 186 -5.03 -5.70 15.58
N LEU A 187 -4.19 -6.73 15.52
CA LEU A 187 -3.45 -7.11 14.31
C LEU A 187 -3.92 -8.45 13.76
N ILE A 188 -4.05 -8.49 12.45
CA ILE A 188 -4.03 -9.72 11.67
C ILE A 188 -2.64 -9.79 11.03
N TRP A 189 -1.79 -10.70 11.51
CA TRP A 189 -0.46 -10.86 10.93
C TRP A 189 -0.51 -11.70 9.68
N GLN A 190 -0.21 -11.07 8.53
CA GLN A 190 -0.18 -11.77 7.25
C GLN A 190 1.21 -12.32 6.95
N ILE A 191 1.25 -13.59 6.55
CA ILE A 191 2.47 -14.31 6.16
C ILE A 191 2.38 -14.63 4.67
N GLY A 192 3.27 -14.06 3.88
CA GLY A 192 3.42 -14.37 2.46
C GLY A 192 4.47 -15.46 2.21
N THR A 193 4.69 -15.76 0.93
CA THR A 193 5.63 -16.80 0.47
C THR A 193 7.10 -16.53 0.82
N GLY A 194 7.44 -15.29 1.18
CA GLY A 194 8.76 -14.90 1.64
C GLY A 194 9.00 -15.08 3.14
N TYR A 195 7.97 -15.43 3.92
CA TYR A 195 8.01 -15.58 5.40
C TYR A 195 8.68 -14.42 6.13
N PHE A 196 8.51 -13.20 5.65
CA PHE A 196 9.15 -12.04 6.24
C PHE A 196 8.81 -11.88 7.72
N GLY A 197 9.87 -11.74 8.52
CA GLY A 197 9.78 -11.66 9.98
C GLY A 197 9.67 -13.00 10.71
N CYS A 198 9.53 -14.12 10.00
CA CYS A 198 9.59 -15.48 10.55
C CYS A 198 10.27 -16.45 9.57
N ARG A 199 11.45 -16.06 9.08
CA ARG A 199 12.19 -16.82 8.09
C ARG A 199 13.60 -17.16 8.55
N THR A 200 14.12 -18.26 8.03
CA THR A 200 15.53 -18.63 8.13
C THR A 200 16.37 -17.82 7.11
N GLU A 201 17.70 -17.88 7.20
CA GLU A 201 18.59 -17.20 6.26
C GLU A 201 18.39 -17.65 4.81
N ASP A 202 18.07 -18.93 4.60
CA ASP A 202 17.77 -19.52 3.29
C ASP A 202 16.32 -19.27 2.82
N GLY A 203 15.55 -18.50 3.59
CA GLY A 203 14.22 -18.02 3.21
C GLY A 203 13.06 -18.96 3.49
N LYS A 204 13.28 -20.02 4.29
CA LYS A 204 12.23 -20.94 4.72
C LYS A 204 11.52 -20.48 5.98
N PHE A 205 10.39 -21.09 6.30
CA PHE A 205 9.64 -20.83 7.52
C PHE A 205 10.47 -21.20 8.78
N ASN A 206 10.49 -20.27 9.75
CA ASN A 206 11.13 -20.45 11.05
C ASN A 206 10.06 -20.48 12.16
N PRO A 207 9.82 -21.66 12.81
CA PRO A 207 8.79 -21.82 13.83
C PRO A 207 9.03 -20.97 15.08
N ASP A 208 10.28 -20.83 15.53
CA ASP A 208 10.59 -20.12 16.77
C ASP A 208 10.34 -18.61 16.62
N MET A 209 10.81 -18.01 15.53
CA MET A 209 10.51 -16.59 15.21
C MET A 209 9.02 -16.36 14.99
N PHE A 210 8.30 -17.34 14.43
CA PHE A 210 6.86 -17.26 14.28
C PHE A 210 6.18 -17.28 15.64
N GLN A 211 6.55 -18.20 16.53
CA GLN A 211 5.97 -18.32 17.86
C GLN A 211 6.15 -17.04 18.66
N GLU A 212 7.35 -16.47 18.66
CA GLU A 212 7.66 -15.21 19.36
C GLU A 212 6.73 -14.08 18.94
N LYS A 213 6.51 -13.89 17.64
CA LYS A 213 5.65 -12.80 17.15
C LYS A 213 4.17 -13.10 17.22
N SER A 214 3.77 -14.33 16.93
CA SER A 214 2.35 -14.73 16.89
C SER A 214 1.71 -14.75 18.29
N THR A 215 2.49 -14.95 19.35
CA THR A 215 2.00 -14.95 20.74
C THR A 215 1.78 -13.57 21.31
N GLN A 216 2.27 -12.50 20.69
CA GLN A 216 2.02 -11.12 21.12
C GLN A 216 0.53 -10.86 21.28
N GLU A 217 0.16 -10.12 22.32
CA GLU A 217 -1.26 -9.87 22.67
C GLU A 217 -2.02 -9.15 21.55
N GLN A 218 -1.38 -8.20 20.89
CA GLN A 218 -1.97 -7.40 19.82
C GLN A 218 -2.28 -8.24 18.56
N VAL A 219 -1.58 -9.33 18.33
CA VAL A 219 -1.83 -10.26 17.21
C VAL A 219 -3.03 -11.13 17.55
N LYS A 220 -4.18 -10.90 16.92
CA LYS A 220 -5.42 -11.64 17.16
C LYS A 220 -5.65 -12.80 16.21
N MET A 221 -5.15 -12.66 14.97
CA MET A 221 -5.26 -13.66 13.91
C MET A 221 -3.98 -13.73 13.10
N ILE A 222 -3.80 -14.85 12.43
CA ILE A 222 -2.76 -15.04 11.41
C ILE A 222 -3.42 -15.35 10.06
N GLU A 223 -2.91 -14.75 8.99
CA GLU A 223 -3.42 -14.96 7.64
C GLU A 223 -2.28 -15.41 6.71
N ILE A 224 -2.44 -16.57 6.07
CA ILE A 224 -1.50 -17.08 5.06
C ILE A 224 -1.89 -16.52 3.71
N LYS A 225 -1.03 -15.74 3.08
CA LYS A 225 -1.25 -15.22 1.73
C LYS A 225 -0.74 -16.22 0.70
N LEU A 226 -1.63 -16.87 -0.02
CA LEU A 226 -1.28 -17.95 -0.97
C LEU A 226 -0.77 -17.42 -2.30
N SER A 227 -1.28 -16.27 -2.77
CA SER A 227 -0.90 -15.70 -4.07
C SER A 227 -0.94 -14.18 -4.08
N GLN A 228 -0.34 -13.60 -5.14
CA GLN A 228 -0.41 -12.17 -5.42
C GLN A 228 -1.58 -11.90 -6.36
N GLY A 229 -2.64 -11.22 -5.89
CA GLY A 229 -3.84 -10.95 -6.71
C GLY A 229 -3.55 -10.19 -8.00
N ALA A 230 -2.66 -9.19 -7.95
CA ALA A 230 -2.31 -8.36 -9.11
C ALA A 230 -1.32 -9.03 -10.09
N LYS A 231 -0.61 -10.07 -9.66
CA LYS A 231 0.40 -10.78 -10.47
C LYS A 231 0.46 -12.26 -10.09
N PRO A 232 -0.55 -13.04 -10.50
CA PRO A 232 -0.61 -14.47 -10.20
C PRO A 232 0.63 -15.20 -10.72
N GLY A 233 1.12 -16.19 -9.97
CA GLY A 233 2.33 -16.96 -10.32
C GLY A 233 3.66 -16.22 -10.13
N HIS A 234 3.64 -15.01 -9.61
CA HIS A 234 4.82 -14.22 -9.28
C HIS A 234 4.82 -13.87 -7.79
N GLY A 235 6.00 -13.82 -7.17
CA GLY A 235 6.18 -13.32 -5.81
C GLY A 235 6.29 -11.80 -5.75
N GLY A 236 6.40 -11.27 -4.52
CA GLY A 236 6.72 -9.86 -4.28
C GLY A 236 8.19 -9.57 -4.61
N ILE A 237 8.46 -8.36 -5.09
CA ILE A 237 9.82 -7.85 -5.34
C ILE A 237 9.99 -6.54 -4.57
N LEU A 238 11.01 -6.48 -3.71
CA LEU A 238 11.49 -5.24 -3.11
C LEU A 238 12.90 -4.96 -3.62
N PRO A 239 13.09 -3.96 -4.50
CA PRO A 239 14.40 -3.61 -5.04
C PRO A 239 15.37 -3.18 -3.93
N ALA A 240 16.65 -3.53 -4.07
CA ALA A 240 17.72 -3.16 -3.14
C ALA A 240 17.78 -1.64 -2.89
N ALA A 241 17.48 -0.83 -3.89
CA ALA A 241 17.43 0.63 -3.77
C ALA A 241 16.34 1.18 -2.83
N LYS A 242 15.32 0.36 -2.51
CA LYS A 242 14.24 0.68 -1.57
C LYS A 242 14.40 -0.03 -0.22
N LEU A 243 15.40 -0.88 -0.08
CA LEU A 243 15.65 -1.66 1.12
C LEU A 243 16.50 -0.83 2.08
N THR A 244 15.87 -0.24 3.11
CA THR A 244 16.56 0.39 4.22
C THR A 244 17.00 -0.65 5.24
N GLU A 245 17.96 -0.30 6.11
CA GLU A 245 18.41 -1.18 7.20
C GLU A 245 17.24 -1.60 8.11
N GLU A 246 16.37 -0.68 8.44
CA GLU A 246 15.16 -0.94 9.24
C GLU A 246 14.23 -1.95 8.55
N ILE A 247 13.94 -1.78 7.25
CA ILE A 247 13.11 -2.72 6.51
C ILE A 247 13.77 -4.10 6.45
N ALA A 248 15.10 -4.14 6.27
CA ALA A 248 15.85 -5.39 6.26
C ALA A 248 15.74 -6.14 7.59
N GLN A 249 15.87 -5.44 8.72
CA GLN A 249 15.70 -6.01 10.06
C GLN A 249 14.28 -6.52 10.29
N ILE A 250 13.25 -5.71 9.98
CA ILE A 250 11.83 -6.09 10.14
C ILE A 250 11.49 -7.33 9.32
N ARG A 251 11.98 -7.41 8.08
CA ARG A 251 11.71 -8.52 7.16
C ARG A 251 12.63 -9.72 7.36
N SER A 252 13.66 -9.59 8.18
CA SER A 252 14.70 -10.62 8.39
C SER A 252 15.40 -10.99 7.08
N VAL A 253 15.86 -9.97 6.33
CA VAL A 253 16.54 -10.14 5.05
C VAL A 253 17.87 -9.40 5.03
N PRO A 254 18.88 -9.88 4.25
CA PRO A 254 20.16 -9.20 4.13
C PRO A 254 20.05 -7.92 3.28
N MET A 255 20.87 -6.93 3.61
CA MET A 255 21.02 -5.69 2.83
C MET A 255 21.73 -5.91 1.49
N GLY A 256 21.58 -4.94 0.58
CA GLY A 256 22.39 -4.81 -0.64
C GLY A 256 21.96 -5.67 -1.84
N ARG A 257 20.86 -6.39 -1.74
CA ARG A 257 20.30 -7.17 -2.85
C ARG A 257 18.78 -7.07 -2.91
N ASP A 258 18.22 -7.31 -4.09
CA ASP A 258 16.79 -7.40 -4.26
C ASP A 258 16.19 -8.52 -3.41
N VAL A 259 15.07 -8.24 -2.76
CA VAL A 259 14.36 -9.23 -1.94
C VAL A 259 13.15 -9.73 -2.72
N ASN A 260 13.26 -10.96 -3.20
CA ASN A 260 12.21 -11.62 -3.96
C ASN A 260 11.52 -12.67 -3.09
N SER A 261 10.17 -12.65 -3.10
CA SER A 261 9.39 -13.74 -2.56
C SER A 261 9.19 -14.80 -3.64
N PRO A 262 9.29 -16.10 -3.33
CA PRO A 262 8.99 -17.16 -4.29
C PRO A 262 7.52 -17.14 -4.71
N PRO A 263 7.16 -17.73 -5.86
CA PRO A 263 5.78 -17.76 -6.34
C PRO A 263 4.84 -18.61 -5.47
N GLY A 264 5.37 -19.56 -4.71
CA GLY A 264 4.62 -20.44 -3.81
C GLY A 264 5.29 -20.60 -2.46
N HIS A 265 4.55 -21.13 -1.49
CA HIS A 265 5.09 -21.44 -0.18
C HIS A 265 6.03 -22.66 -0.22
N THR A 266 7.12 -22.60 0.55
CA THR A 266 8.05 -23.75 0.70
C THR A 266 7.64 -24.72 1.81
N ALA A 267 6.76 -24.30 2.72
CA ALA A 267 6.27 -25.12 3.82
C ALA A 267 5.18 -26.13 3.40
N PHE A 268 4.54 -25.93 2.24
CA PHE A 268 3.52 -26.82 1.71
C PHE A 268 3.41 -26.67 0.18
N THR A 269 3.00 -27.73 -0.49
CA THR A 269 2.82 -27.78 -1.95
C THR A 269 1.44 -28.34 -2.34
N THR A 270 0.77 -28.99 -1.40
CA THR A 270 -0.56 -29.58 -1.60
C THR A 270 -1.58 -29.00 -0.62
N PRO A 271 -2.89 -29.05 -0.93
CA PRO A 271 -3.94 -28.62 0.00
C PRO A 271 -3.89 -29.36 1.35
N LEU A 272 -3.52 -30.63 1.36
CA LEU A 272 -3.42 -31.40 2.60
C LEU A 272 -2.28 -30.91 3.49
N GLU A 273 -1.11 -30.63 2.89
CA GLU A 273 0.02 -30.03 3.60
C GLU A 273 -0.30 -28.62 4.12
N LEU A 274 -1.09 -27.83 3.38
CA LEU A 274 -1.58 -26.53 3.88
C LEU A 274 -2.42 -26.72 5.15
N VAL A 275 -3.32 -27.70 5.20
CA VAL A 275 -4.10 -27.98 6.41
C VAL A 275 -3.20 -28.38 7.58
N GLN A 276 -2.17 -29.17 7.33
CA GLN A 276 -1.17 -29.53 8.36
C GLN A 276 -0.38 -28.30 8.84
N PHE A 277 0.02 -27.43 7.91
CA PHE A 277 0.70 -26.18 8.24
C PHE A 277 -0.20 -25.24 9.05
N ILE A 278 -1.48 -25.11 8.71
CA ILE A 278 -2.45 -24.35 9.51
C ILE A 278 -2.55 -24.89 10.94
N LYS A 279 -2.58 -26.21 11.11
CA LYS A 279 -2.59 -26.84 12.43
C LYS A 279 -1.33 -26.49 13.22
N GLN A 280 -0.16 -26.62 12.61
CA GLN A 280 1.12 -26.24 13.22
C GLN A 280 1.13 -24.76 13.67
N LEU A 281 0.70 -23.83 12.78
CA LEU A 281 0.65 -22.41 13.12
C LEU A 281 -0.32 -22.12 14.27
N ARG A 282 -1.45 -22.84 14.33
CA ARG A 282 -2.41 -22.70 15.44
C ARG A 282 -1.80 -23.12 16.77
N GLU A 283 -1.07 -24.22 16.79
CA GLU A 283 -0.36 -24.70 17.98
C GLU A 283 0.71 -23.71 18.42
N LEU A 284 1.57 -23.25 17.51
CA LEU A 284 2.62 -22.28 17.78
C LEU A 284 2.09 -20.92 18.23
N SER A 285 0.95 -20.47 17.73
CA SER A 285 0.33 -19.18 18.13
C SER A 285 -0.42 -19.24 19.46
N GLY A 286 -0.45 -20.41 20.11
CA GLY A 286 -1.21 -20.64 21.34
C GLY A 286 -2.72 -20.68 21.14
N GLY A 287 -3.19 -21.19 20.02
CA GLY A 287 -4.58 -21.44 19.71
C GLY A 287 -5.33 -20.28 19.05
N LYS A 288 -4.64 -19.33 18.42
CA LYS A 288 -5.26 -18.22 17.67
C LYS A 288 -5.84 -18.69 16.32
N PRO A 289 -6.83 -17.98 15.77
CA PRO A 289 -7.38 -18.27 14.44
C PRO A 289 -6.30 -18.15 13.36
N ILE A 290 -6.27 -19.13 12.46
CA ILE A 290 -5.41 -19.13 11.27
C ILE A 290 -6.33 -19.19 10.05
N GLY A 291 -6.25 -18.17 9.20
CA GLY A 291 -6.94 -18.10 7.93
C GLY A 291 -5.97 -18.06 6.75
N PHE A 292 -6.51 -17.99 5.54
CA PHE A 292 -5.70 -17.80 4.34
C PHE A 292 -6.41 -16.88 3.34
N LYS A 293 -5.60 -16.22 2.54
CA LYS A 293 -6.05 -15.31 1.47
C LYS A 293 -5.72 -15.95 0.12
N LEU A 294 -6.74 -16.11 -0.69
CA LEU A 294 -6.69 -16.56 -2.08
C LEU A 294 -6.58 -15.38 -3.04
#